data_04f969b0407e81f2421872c16edd0148
#
_entry.id   04f969b0407e81f2421872c16edd0148
#
_cell.length_a   1.000
_cell.length_b   1.000
_cell.length_c   1.000
_cell.angle_alpha   90.00
_cell.angle_beta   90.00
_cell.angle_gamma   90.00
#
_symmetry.space_group_name_H-M   'P 1'
#
loop_
_entity.id
_entity.type
_entity.pdbx_description
1 polymer ?
#
loop_
_entity_poly.entity_id
_entity_poly.type
_entity_poly.pdbx_seq_one_letter_code
_entity_poly.pdbx_strand_id
1 'polypeptide(L)'
;MKKWTTLFIWALLAVSLAACSNDTDNTATPPATNNETSNEGNTPAEQETKIPTLDELITKTNAATKEMKSFTTEANIDQNLKLDAGEQSQDQQVKTSLKMDIIKDPMMIYQEMKMEMSGQEAQNVKQYITSDKIYSQVGDQWVAIPEAQTKELIEQMKASMNPEGELEQFKKIEEDTEVTEEGDNYVINADVSGDNVKELAKAVMEQNGSDAQMQAMLDQMNITSMKMKYMINKETYLPASTDVTMVMEMEQNGQKMTMDMKMNSTFSNQDQVEEIKIPQEALDSAK
;
A
#
# COMPACT_ATOMS: atom_id res chain seq x y z
N MET A 1 -18.71 -24.80 21.04
CA MET A 1 -17.37 -24.31 20.81
C MET A 1 -17.16 -24.19 19.29
N LYS A 2 -17.82 -23.27 18.62
CA LYS A 2 -17.80 -23.17 17.14
C LYS A 2 -18.13 -21.73 16.65
N LYS A 3 -17.68 -20.68 17.38
CA LYS A 3 -18.05 -19.30 17.01
C LYS A 3 -16.90 -18.27 17.16
N TRP A 4 -15.63 -18.68 17.19
CA TRP A 4 -14.52 -17.74 17.43
C TRP A 4 -13.52 -17.59 16.27
N THR A 5 -13.72 -18.29 15.18
CA THR A 5 -12.79 -18.27 14.04
C THR A 5 -13.08 -17.24 12.96
N THR A 6 -14.18 -16.49 13.04
CA THR A 6 -14.61 -15.56 11.98
C THR A 6 -14.22 -14.08 12.21
N LEU A 7 -13.63 -13.73 13.33
CA LEU A 7 -13.35 -12.33 13.68
C LEU A 7 -11.91 -11.85 13.38
N PHE A 8 -10.98 -12.78 13.09
CA PHE A 8 -9.57 -12.42 12.86
C PHE A 8 -9.22 -12.04 11.41
N ILE A 9 -10.10 -12.29 10.45
CA ILE A 9 -9.81 -12.13 9.02
C ILE A 9 -9.95 -10.68 8.55
N TRP A 10 -10.65 -9.81 9.29
CA TRP A 10 -10.89 -8.42 8.89
C TRP A 10 -9.80 -7.43 9.26
N ALA A 11 -8.91 -7.78 10.19
CA ALA A 11 -7.89 -6.84 10.69
C ALA A 11 -6.61 -6.76 9.83
N LEU A 12 -6.37 -7.70 8.92
CA LEU A 12 -5.12 -7.79 8.15
C LEU A 12 -5.15 -7.06 6.79
N LEU A 13 -6.30 -6.58 6.35
CA LEU A 13 -6.45 -5.84 5.09
C LEU A 13 -6.26 -4.32 5.23
N ALA A 14 -6.06 -3.81 6.45
CA ALA A 14 -5.92 -2.38 6.72
C ALA A 14 -4.46 -1.85 6.65
N VAL A 15 -3.47 -2.69 6.34
CA VAL A 15 -2.04 -2.33 6.44
C VAL A 15 -1.48 -1.62 5.21
N SER A 16 -2.21 -1.51 4.12
CA SER A 16 -1.62 -1.02 2.86
C SER A 16 -2.01 0.38 2.41
N LEU A 17 -2.77 1.17 3.19
CA LEU A 17 -3.24 2.45 2.67
C LEU A 17 -3.49 3.46 3.80
N ALA A 18 -2.46 4.16 4.28
CA ALA A 18 -2.72 5.40 4.99
C ALA A 18 -1.54 6.37 5.03
N ALA A 19 -1.71 7.46 4.37
CA ALA A 19 -0.90 8.65 4.53
C ALA A 19 -1.82 9.84 4.75
N CYS A 20 -1.61 10.63 5.76
CA CYS A 20 -2.25 11.94 5.90
C CYS A 20 -1.32 13.02 6.45
N SER A 21 -1.48 14.15 5.83
CA SER A 21 -0.86 15.44 5.96
C SER A 21 -1.05 16.13 7.31
N ASN A 22 -0.12 17.02 7.67
CA ASN A 22 -0.49 18.28 8.32
C ASN A 22 0.49 19.41 8.00
N ASP A 23 -0.07 20.55 7.58
CA ASP A 23 0.57 21.82 7.31
C ASP A 23 1.25 22.44 8.53
N THR A 24 2.38 23.11 8.32
CA THR A 24 2.64 24.40 8.95
C THR A 24 3.65 25.23 8.15
N ASP A 25 3.23 26.44 7.77
CA ASP A 25 3.99 27.56 7.21
C ASP A 25 5.32 27.86 7.92
N ASN A 26 6.37 28.13 7.17
CA ASN A 26 7.16 29.34 7.45
C ASN A 26 8.03 29.82 6.28
N THR A 27 7.87 31.09 6.00
CA THR A 27 8.48 31.97 5.02
C THR A 27 9.96 32.22 5.30
N ALA A 28 10.84 32.21 4.29
CA ALA A 28 11.92 33.21 4.15
C ALA A 28 12.60 33.17 2.77
N THR A 29 12.74 34.35 2.22
CA THR A 29 13.17 34.78 0.90
C THR A 29 14.70 34.71 0.70
N PRO A 30 15.24 34.70 -0.54
CA PRO A 30 16.61 34.38 -0.92
C PRO A 30 17.55 35.59 -0.95
N PRO A 31 18.82 35.42 -1.23
CA PRO A 31 19.49 36.37 -2.10
C PRO A 31 20.21 35.74 -3.32
N ALA A 32 20.26 36.59 -4.31
CA ALA A 32 20.66 36.38 -5.68
C ALA A 32 22.18 36.46 -5.93
N THR A 33 22.56 36.01 -7.13
CA THR A 33 23.56 36.48 -8.10
C THR A 33 25.02 36.05 -7.90
N ASN A 34 25.58 35.33 -8.85
CA ASN A 34 26.48 35.92 -9.85
C ASN A 34 26.77 34.99 -11.04
N ASN A 35 26.73 35.61 -12.23
CA ASN A 35 27.20 35.11 -13.52
C ASN A 35 28.71 34.88 -13.53
N GLU A 36 29.16 33.84 -14.23
CA GLU A 36 30.26 33.98 -15.18
C GLU A 36 30.15 32.97 -16.35
N THR A 37 30.21 33.54 -17.53
CA THR A 37 30.19 32.91 -18.84
C THR A 37 31.60 32.43 -19.18
N SER A 38 31.71 31.16 -19.63
CA SER A 38 32.75 30.78 -20.59
C SER A 38 32.27 29.66 -21.49
N ASN A 39 32.37 29.97 -22.76
CA ASN A 39 32.05 29.23 -23.94
C ASN A 39 33.22 28.27 -24.26
N GLU A 40 32.98 27.04 -24.63
CA GLU A 40 33.60 26.33 -25.77
C GLU A 40 33.47 24.80 -25.61
N GLY A 41 33.08 24.14 -26.71
CA GLY A 41 33.36 22.70 -26.92
C GLY A 41 32.14 21.83 -27.15
N ASN A 42 31.54 21.92 -28.32
CA ASN A 42 30.50 21.03 -28.80
C ASN A 42 31.09 19.64 -29.12
N THR A 43 30.97 18.73 -28.18
CA THR A 43 31.02 17.28 -28.42
C THR A 43 29.65 16.77 -27.96
N PRO A 44 28.93 15.92 -28.72
CA PRO A 44 27.73 15.29 -28.18
C PRO A 44 28.17 14.40 -27.03
N ALA A 45 28.10 14.92 -25.82
CA ALA A 45 28.19 14.11 -24.63
C ALA A 45 26.94 13.19 -24.67
N GLU A 46 27.19 11.88 -24.77
CA GLU A 46 26.27 10.91 -24.23
C GLU A 46 25.85 11.45 -22.86
N GLN A 47 24.62 11.92 -22.75
CA GLN A 47 24.05 12.27 -21.45
C GLN A 47 23.97 10.94 -20.68
N GLU A 48 24.97 10.66 -19.85
CA GLU A 48 24.81 9.78 -18.73
C GLU A 48 23.62 10.35 -17.96
N THR A 49 22.45 9.74 -18.13
CA THR A 49 21.26 10.07 -17.38
C THR A 49 21.55 9.71 -15.93
N LYS A 50 21.97 10.74 -15.16
CA LYS A 50 22.26 10.55 -13.75
C LYS A 50 21.00 10.00 -13.07
N ILE A 51 21.12 8.85 -12.43
CA ILE A 51 20.05 8.27 -11.61
C ILE A 51 19.60 9.36 -10.60
N PRO A 52 18.29 9.66 -10.52
CA PRO A 52 17.79 10.66 -9.58
C PRO A 52 18.06 10.22 -8.14
N THR A 53 18.23 11.19 -7.26
CA THR A 53 18.27 10.92 -5.82
C THR A 53 16.90 10.42 -5.34
N LEU A 54 16.86 9.80 -4.17
CA LEU A 54 15.61 9.34 -3.55
C LEU A 54 14.60 10.50 -3.41
N ASP A 55 15.05 11.66 -2.92
CA ASP A 55 14.20 12.86 -2.78
C ASP A 55 13.66 13.37 -4.11
N GLU A 56 14.51 13.44 -5.14
CA GLU A 56 14.10 13.86 -6.48
C GLU A 56 13.05 12.91 -7.06
N LEU A 57 13.24 11.60 -6.86
CA LEU A 57 12.34 10.57 -7.36
C LEU A 57 11.00 10.63 -6.64
N ILE A 58 11.00 10.71 -5.32
CA ILE A 58 9.79 10.88 -4.50
C ILE A 58 9.01 12.13 -4.91
N THR A 59 9.70 13.27 -5.04
CA THR A 59 9.06 14.54 -5.42
C THR A 59 8.37 14.44 -6.79
N LYS A 60 9.04 13.86 -7.78
CA LYS A 60 8.49 13.71 -9.13
C LYS A 60 7.33 12.72 -9.17
N THR A 61 7.45 11.61 -8.45
CA THR A 61 6.39 10.60 -8.37
C THR A 61 5.15 11.16 -7.68
N ASN A 62 5.31 11.86 -6.58
CA ASN A 62 4.21 12.51 -5.88
C ASN A 62 3.49 13.53 -6.80
N ALA A 63 4.24 14.35 -7.53
CA ALA A 63 3.67 15.29 -8.48
C ALA A 63 2.88 14.58 -9.61
N ALA A 64 3.46 13.53 -10.20
CA ALA A 64 2.81 12.76 -11.27
C ALA A 64 1.54 12.05 -10.75
N THR A 65 1.60 11.44 -9.59
CA THR A 65 0.48 10.70 -9.00
C THR A 65 -0.66 11.63 -8.56
N LYS A 66 -0.35 12.85 -8.15
CA LYS A 66 -1.35 13.87 -7.82
C LYS A 66 -2.23 14.23 -9.02
N GLU A 67 -1.64 14.34 -10.20
CA GLU A 67 -2.35 14.66 -11.44
C GLU A 67 -3.14 13.45 -12.01
N MET A 68 -2.77 12.23 -11.64
CA MET A 68 -3.42 11.00 -12.08
C MET A 68 -4.86 10.93 -11.56
N LYS A 69 -5.82 10.71 -12.47
CA LYS A 69 -7.27 10.71 -12.18
C LYS A 69 -7.84 9.31 -11.95
N SER A 70 -7.25 8.32 -12.58
CA SER A 70 -7.73 6.94 -12.49
C SER A 70 -6.59 5.94 -12.71
N PHE A 71 -6.73 4.73 -12.20
CA PHE A 71 -5.78 3.63 -12.43
C PHE A 71 -6.39 2.29 -12.03
N THR A 72 -5.76 1.21 -12.50
CA THR A 72 -6.02 -0.16 -12.06
C THR A 72 -4.84 -0.64 -11.22
N THR A 73 -5.09 -1.29 -10.09
CA THR A 73 -4.08 -2.04 -9.34
C THR A 73 -4.49 -3.50 -9.24
N GLU A 74 -3.50 -4.38 -9.40
CA GLU A 74 -3.64 -5.82 -9.16
C GLU A 74 -2.58 -6.24 -8.14
N ALA A 75 -2.99 -6.93 -7.08
CA ALA A 75 -2.10 -7.40 -6.03
C ALA A 75 -2.29 -8.89 -5.77
N ASN A 76 -1.18 -9.59 -5.54
CA ASN A 76 -1.17 -10.96 -5.06
C ASN A 76 -0.40 -11.01 -3.74
N ILE A 77 -1.03 -11.57 -2.72
CA ILE A 77 -0.48 -11.68 -1.36
C ILE A 77 -0.45 -13.15 -0.97
N ASP A 78 0.73 -13.66 -0.73
CA ASP A 78 0.97 -15.00 -0.19
C ASP A 78 1.39 -14.88 1.27
N GLN A 79 0.63 -15.50 2.17
CA GLN A 79 0.93 -15.51 3.61
C GLN A 79 1.06 -16.96 4.07
N ASN A 80 2.17 -17.27 4.75
CA ASN A 80 2.39 -18.53 5.43
C ASN A 80 2.45 -18.26 6.93
N LEU A 81 1.47 -18.76 7.66
CA LEU A 81 1.37 -18.66 9.10
C LEU A 81 1.76 -19.98 9.73
N LYS A 82 2.79 -19.98 10.56
CA LYS A 82 3.23 -21.12 11.35
C LYS A 82 3.00 -20.85 12.82
N LEU A 83 2.24 -21.71 13.45
CA LEU A 83 1.98 -21.68 14.90
C LEU A 83 2.67 -22.87 15.56
N ASP A 84 3.66 -22.62 16.41
CA ASP A 84 4.34 -23.62 17.21
C ASP A 84 3.81 -23.57 18.65
N ALA A 85 3.06 -24.58 19.04
CA ALA A 85 2.48 -24.75 20.38
C ALA A 85 3.08 -25.99 21.09
N GLY A 86 4.36 -25.98 21.39
CA GLY A 86 5.08 -27.10 21.98
C GLY A 86 5.21 -28.31 21.03
N GLU A 87 4.53 -29.41 21.32
CA GLU A 87 4.60 -30.62 20.48
C GLU A 87 3.71 -30.56 19.22
N GLN A 88 2.92 -29.51 19.07
CA GLN A 88 2.02 -29.33 17.93
C GLN A 88 2.45 -28.11 17.10
N SER A 89 2.66 -28.32 15.81
CA SER A 89 2.85 -27.26 14.83
C SER A 89 1.70 -27.26 13.86
N GLN A 90 1.18 -26.07 13.53
CA GLN A 90 0.13 -25.89 12.53
C GLN A 90 0.63 -24.87 11.51
N ASP A 91 0.58 -25.28 10.24
CA ASP A 91 0.92 -24.42 9.12
C ASP A 91 -0.35 -24.05 8.36
N GLN A 92 -0.57 -22.77 8.13
CA GLN A 92 -1.70 -22.29 7.36
C GLN A 92 -1.21 -21.37 6.25
N GLN A 93 -1.60 -21.65 5.02
CA GLN A 93 -1.34 -20.79 3.88
C GLN A 93 -2.61 -20.06 3.49
N VAL A 94 -2.48 -18.75 3.30
CA VAL A 94 -3.51 -17.87 2.76
C VAL A 94 -2.98 -17.19 1.52
N LYS A 95 -3.71 -17.27 0.41
CA LYS A 95 -3.42 -16.53 -0.83
C LYS A 95 -4.57 -15.58 -1.10
N THR A 96 -4.23 -14.33 -1.32
CA THR A 96 -5.21 -13.31 -1.69
C THR A 96 -4.82 -12.69 -3.03
N SER A 97 -5.75 -12.69 -3.97
CA SER A 97 -5.64 -11.92 -5.21
C SER A 97 -6.65 -10.79 -5.16
N LEU A 98 -6.19 -9.59 -5.46
CA LEU A 98 -6.97 -8.36 -5.42
C LEU A 98 -6.82 -7.65 -6.75
N LYS A 99 -7.93 -7.18 -7.31
CA LYS A 99 -7.95 -6.26 -8.44
C LYS A 99 -8.85 -5.08 -8.10
N MET A 100 -8.37 -3.88 -8.34
CA MET A 100 -9.14 -2.65 -8.13
C MET A 100 -9.03 -1.75 -9.36
N ASP A 101 -10.17 -1.25 -9.83
CA ASP A 101 -10.26 -0.12 -10.73
C ASP A 101 -10.67 1.10 -9.91
N ILE A 102 -9.91 2.19 -10.03
CA ILE A 102 -10.05 3.36 -9.17
C ILE A 102 -10.21 4.61 -10.03
N ILE A 103 -11.25 5.39 -9.74
CA ILE A 103 -11.44 6.77 -10.18
C ILE A 103 -11.38 7.65 -8.93
N LYS A 104 -10.54 8.71 -8.96
CA LYS A 104 -10.31 9.54 -7.79
C LYS A 104 -11.40 10.59 -7.57
N ASP A 105 -11.88 11.22 -8.64
CA ASP A 105 -12.87 12.30 -8.55
C ASP A 105 -13.89 12.23 -9.71
N PRO A 106 -15.21 12.03 -9.41
CA PRO A 106 -15.72 11.62 -8.09
C PRO A 106 -15.21 10.22 -7.70
N MET A 107 -14.92 10.03 -6.41
CA MET A 107 -14.38 8.75 -5.94
C MET A 107 -15.31 7.60 -6.28
N MET A 108 -14.77 6.63 -7.03
CA MET A 108 -15.42 5.36 -7.34
C MET A 108 -14.38 4.26 -7.46
N ILE A 109 -14.62 3.16 -6.76
CA ILE A 109 -13.73 1.99 -6.78
C ILE A 109 -14.58 0.77 -7.09
N TYR A 110 -14.12 -0.04 -8.03
CA TYR A 110 -14.54 -1.41 -8.19
C TYR A 110 -13.44 -2.34 -7.68
N GLN A 111 -13.79 -3.29 -6.85
CA GLN A 111 -12.85 -4.22 -6.25
C GLN A 111 -13.33 -5.67 -6.44
N GLU A 112 -12.43 -6.52 -6.89
CA GLU A 112 -12.57 -7.98 -6.85
C GLU A 112 -11.46 -8.56 -5.96
N MET A 113 -11.85 -9.36 -4.98
CA MET A 113 -10.92 -10.07 -4.10
C MET A 113 -11.24 -11.55 -4.11
N LYS A 114 -10.21 -12.37 -4.26
CA LYS A 114 -10.26 -13.81 -4.10
C LYS A 114 -9.32 -14.23 -2.98
N MET A 115 -9.83 -14.93 -2.00
CA MET A 115 -9.06 -15.47 -0.89
C MET A 115 -9.10 -17.00 -0.94
N GLU A 116 -7.95 -17.64 -0.90
CA GLU A 116 -7.76 -19.08 -0.83
C GLU A 116 -7.04 -19.44 0.46
N MET A 117 -7.63 -20.31 1.25
CA MET A 117 -7.07 -20.78 2.51
C MET A 117 -6.94 -22.28 2.49
N SER A 118 -5.80 -22.82 2.94
CA SER A 118 -5.55 -24.26 2.95
C SER A 118 -6.68 -25.03 3.62
N GLY A 119 -7.29 -25.97 2.88
CA GLY A 119 -8.38 -26.83 3.39
C GLY A 119 -9.77 -26.17 3.41
N GLN A 120 -9.93 -24.97 2.82
CA GLN A 120 -11.21 -24.27 2.71
C GLN A 120 -11.54 -23.95 1.25
N GLU A 121 -12.82 -23.74 0.95
CA GLU A 121 -13.24 -23.26 -0.35
C GLU A 121 -12.81 -21.78 -0.54
N ALA A 122 -12.45 -21.43 -1.77
CA ALA A 122 -12.08 -20.06 -2.10
C ALA A 122 -13.26 -19.10 -1.87
N GLN A 123 -12.96 -17.98 -1.25
CA GLN A 123 -13.94 -16.90 -1.04
C GLN A 123 -13.71 -15.82 -2.08
N ASN A 124 -14.78 -15.41 -2.76
CA ASN A 124 -14.75 -14.31 -3.71
C ASN A 124 -15.64 -13.19 -3.19
N VAL A 125 -15.11 -11.97 -3.24
CA VAL A 125 -15.82 -10.76 -2.82
C VAL A 125 -15.71 -9.75 -3.95
N LYS A 126 -16.86 -9.15 -4.33
CA LYS A 126 -16.89 -7.99 -5.23
C LYS A 126 -17.49 -6.82 -4.49
N GLN A 127 -16.91 -5.64 -4.70
CA GLN A 127 -17.39 -4.42 -4.05
C GLN A 127 -17.39 -3.26 -5.05
N TYR A 128 -18.41 -2.40 -4.90
CA TYR A 128 -18.40 -1.06 -5.45
C TYR A 128 -18.40 -0.06 -4.29
N ILE A 129 -17.47 0.87 -4.32
CA ILE A 129 -17.29 1.87 -3.28
C ILE A 129 -17.40 3.23 -3.93
N THR A 130 -18.31 4.04 -3.42
CA THR A 130 -18.50 5.42 -3.84
C THR A 130 -18.06 6.38 -2.73
N SER A 131 -18.19 7.66 -2.95
CA SER A 131 -17.90 8.68 -1.92
C SER A 131 -18.73 8.58 -0.65
N ASP A 132 -19.84 7.80 -0.66
CA ASP A 132 -20.82 7.73 0.43
C ASP A 132 -21.35 6.33 0.72
N LYS A 133 -21.14 5.34 -0.15
CA LYS A 133 -21.72 4.00 -0.03
C LYS A 133 -20.73 2.89 -0.41
N ILE A 134 -20.94 1.74 0.21
CA ILE A 134 -20.26 0.50 -0.15
C ILE A 134 -21.32 -0.55 -0.46
N TYR A 135 -21.23 -1.14 -1.65
CA TYR A 135 -22.02 -2.28 -2.07
C TYR A 135 -21.12 -3.51 -2.10
N SER A 136 -21.47 -4.56 -1.40
CA SER A 136 -20.69 -5.79 -1.33
C SER A 136 -21.51 -6.98 -1.81
N GLN A 137 -20.91 -7.82 -2.64
CA GLN A 137 -21.50 -9.08 -3.04
C GLN A 137 -21.11 -10.16 -2.02
N VAL A 138 -22.13 -10.78 -1.40
CA VAL A 138 -21.99 -11.89 -0.48
C VAL A 138 -22.70 -13.10 -1.09
N GLY A 139 -21.93 -14.08 -1.56
CA GLY A 139 -22.45 -15.13 -2.42
C GLY A 139 -23.00 -14.55 -3.72
N ASP A 140 -24.30 -14.82 -4.01
CA ASP A 140 -24.97 -14.29 -5.21
C ASP A 140 -25.79 -13.01 -4.93
N GLN A 141 -25.72 -12.47 -3.72
CA GLN A 141 -26.56 -11.32 -3.32
C GLN A 141 -25.73 -10.07 -3.06
N TRP A 142 -26.24 -8.95 -3.55
CA TRP A 142 -25.70 -7.64 -3.24
C TRP A 142 -26.30 -7.11 -1.94
N VAL A 143 -25.46 -6.48 -1.13
CA VAL A 143 -25.84 -5.84 0.13
C VAL A 143 -25.18 -4.46 0.18
N ALA A 144 -25.99 -3.43 0.40
CA ALA A 144 -25.46 -2.11 0.74
C ALA A 144 -25.08 -2.08 2.22
N ILE A 145 -23.85 -1.70 2.52
CA ILE A 145 -23.38 -1.61 3.91
C ILE A 145 -23.93 -0.30 4.51
N PRO A 146 -24.50 -0.31 5.73
CA PRO A 146 -25.07 0.89 6.35
C PRO A 146 -24.04 2.03 6.50
N GLU A 147 -24.46 3.27 6.22
CA GLU A 147 -23.61 4.47 6.27
C GLU A 147 -22.86 4.64 7.60
N ALA A 148 -23.50 4.31 8.72
CA ALA A 148 -22.88 4.36 10.05
C ALA A 148 -21.65 3.47 10.21
N GLN A 149 -21.50 2.45 9.36
CA GLN A 149 -20.36 1.52 9.36
C GLN A 149 -19.33 1.85 8.28
N THR A 150 -19.71 2.63 7.26
CA THR A 150 -18.87 2.87 6.08
C THR A 150 -18.23 4.25 6.08
N LYS A 151 -18.80 5.22 6.79
CA LYS A 151 -18.33 6.61 6.74
C LYS A 151 -16.84 6.75 7.08
N GLU A 152 -16.43 6.19 8.20
CA GLU A 152 -15.04 6.25 8.64
C GLU A 152 -14.11 5.51 7.67
N LEU A 153 -14.52 4.33 7.19
CA LEU A 153 -13.76 3.55 6.22
C LEU A 153 -13.60 4.30 4.89
N ILE A 154 -14.66 4.93 4.39
CA ILE A 154 -14.61 5.74 3.16
C ILE A 154 -13.67 6.94 3.33
N GLU A 155 -13.70 7.63 4.46
CA GLU A 155 -12.78 8.74 4.73
C GLU A 155 -11.32 8.25 4.82
N GLN A 156 -11.05 7.12 5.46
CA GLN A 156 -9.74 6.50 5.46
C GLN A 156 -9.29 6.12 4.03
N MET A 157 -10.18 5.54 3.24
CA MET A 157 -9.87 5.20 1.84
C MET A 157 -9.59 6.43 0.98
N LYS A 158 -10.33 7.53 1.17
CA LYS A 158 -10.04 8.81 0.49
C LYS A 158 -8.65 9.34 0.85
N ALA A 159 -8.31 9.28 2.12
CA ALA A 159 -7.00 9.70 2.60
C ALA A 159 -5.88 8.85 1.97
N SER A 160 -6.08 7.54 1.88
CA SER A 160 -5.09 6.60 1.34
C SER A 160 -4.99 6.60 -0.19
N MET A 161 -5.95 7.16 -0.91
CA MET A 161 -5.82 7.40 -2.35
C MET A 161 -4.87 8.55 -2.70
N ASN A 162 -4.37 9.27 -1.69
CA ASN A 162 -3.36 10.30 -1.86
C ASN A 162 -1.96 9.72 -1.55
N PRO A 163 -1.19 9.32 -2.56
CA PRO A 163 0.05 8.56 -2.36
C PRO A 163 1.24 9.41 -1.90
N GLU A 164 1.03 10.71 -1.65
CA GLU A 164 2.11 11.63 -1.25
C GLU A 164 2.86 11.17 0.02
N GLY A 165 2.20 10.42 0.90
CA GLY A 165 2.81 9.91 2.12
C GLY A 165 3.48 8.54 2.03
N GLU A 166 3.12 7.72 1.03
CA GLU A 166 3.65 6.35 0.95
C GLU A 166 5.15 6.34 0.66
N LEU A 167 5.60 7.15 -0.29
CA LEU A 167 7.01 7.23 -0.65
C LEU A 167 7.86 8.02 0.37
N GLU A 168 7.26 8.95 1.12
CA GLU A 168 7.96 9.71 2.16
C GLU A 168 8.51 8.79 3.28
N GLN A 169 7.93 7.59 3.44
CA GLN A 169 8.41 6.61 4.40
C GLN A 169 9.81 6.10 4.06
N PHE A 170 10.18 6.04 2.77
CA PHE A 170 11.52 5.65 2.36
C PHE A 170 12.59 6.64 2.85
N LYS A 171 12.26 7.91 3.06
CA LYS A 171 13.19 8.90 3.64
C LYS A 171 13.56 8.57 5.08
N LYS A 172 12.66 7.93 5.85
CA LYS A 172 12.93 7.52 7.24
C LYS A 172 13.89 6.34 7.34
N ILE A 173 14.03 5.60 6.24
CA ILE A 173 14.91 4.43 6.11
C ILE A 173 15.93 4.65 4.98
N GLU A 174 16.37 5.88 4.75
CA GLU A 174 17.27 6.24 3.66
C GLU A 174 18.58 5.46 3.71
N GLU A 175 19.10 5.18 4.91
CA GLU A 175 20.32 4.39 5.10
C GLU A 175 20.18 2.93 4.62
N ASP A 176 18.95 2.38 4.63
CA ASP A 176 18.61 1.04 4.17
C ASP A 176 18.00 1.05 2.76
N THR A 177 18.04 2.21 2.05
CA THR A 177 17.37 2.42 0.77
C THR A 177 18.36 2.77 -0.33
N GLU A 178 18.22 2.11 -1.48
CA GLU A 178 19.01 2.36 -2.68
C GLU A 178 18.12 2.67 -3.88
N VAL A 179 18.50 3.65 -4.71
CA VAL A 179 17.85 3.95 -5.98
C VAL A 179 18.71 3.39 -7.11
N THR A 180 18.11 2.54 -7.94
CA THR A 180 18.74 1.90 -9.10
C THR A 180 17.87 2.05 -10.35
N GLU A 181 18.26 1.44 -11.46
CA GLU A 181 17.50 1.39 -12.70
C GLU A 181 17.32 -0.05 -13.19
N GLU A 182 16.12 -0.40 -13.64
CA GLU A 182 15.81 -1.66 -14.30
C GLU A 182 14.93 -1.41 -15.54
N GLY A 183 15.48 -1.62 -16.73
CA GLY A 183 14.75 -1.35 -17.97
C GLY A 183 14.22 0.09 -18.03
N ASP A 184 12.92 0.23 -18.22
CA ASP A 184 12.25 1.52 -18.33
C ASP A 184 11.82 2.12 -16.96
N ASN A 185 12.34 1.56 -15.86
CA ASN A 185 11.97 1.98 -14.52
C ASN A 185 13.16 2.44 -13.69
N TYR A 186 12.94 3.45 -12.84
CA TYR A 186 13.71 3.65 -11.62
C TYR A 186 13.20 2.69 -10.56
N VAL A 187 14.08 2.23 -9.70
CA VAL A 187 13.76 1.25 -8.66
C VAL A 187 14.26 1.76 -7.31
N ILE A 188 13.34 1.91 -6.37
CA ILE A 188 13.67 2.12 -4.96
C ILE A 188 13.70 0.74 -4.31
N ASN A 189 14.86 0.31 -3.83
CA ASN A 189 15.04 -0.91 -3.06
C ASN A 189 15.29 -0.55 -1.60
N ALA A 190 14.55 -1.16 -0.67
CA ALA A 190 14.81 -1.07 0.75
C ALA A 190 14.94 -2.46 1.37
N ASP A 191 15.97 -2.67 2.17
CA ASP A 191 16.23 -3.92 2.91
C ASP A 191 16.38 -3.58 4.40
N VAL A 192 15.26 -3.62 5.09
CA VAL A 192 15.15 -3.14 6.48
C VAL A 192 15.08 -4.32 7.43
N SER A 193 15.86 -4.28 8.50
CA SER A 193 15.88 -5.32 9.52
C SER A 193 16.07 -4.77 10.92
N GLY A 194 15.77 -5.59 11.93
CA GLY A 194 15.98 -5.24 13.33
C GLY A 194 15.13 -4.05 13.80
N ASP A 195 15.75 -3.12 14.54
CA ASP A 195 15.03 -2.02 15.18
C ASP A 195 14.49 -0.99 14.18
N ASN A 196 15.14 -0.79 13.04
CA ASN A 196 14.69 0.13 11.98
C ASN A 196 13.30 -0.26 11.45
N VAL A 197 13.01 -1.57 11.34
CA VAL A 197 11.67 -2.03 10.91
C VAL A 197 10.61 -1.67 11.95
N LYS A 198 10.93 -1.79 13.25
CA LYS A 198 9.99 -1.42 14.32
C LYS A 198 9.72 0.07 14.33
N GLU A 199 10.75 0.89 14.10
CA GLU A 199 10.58 2.35 14.01
C GLU A 199 9.71 2.72 12.81
N LEU A 200 9.93 2.08 11.66
CA LEU A 200 9.10 2.28 10.48
C LEU A 200 7.64 1.87 10.75
N ALA A 201 7.42 0.69 11.33
CA ALA A 201 6.09 0.21 11.69
C ALA A 201 5.38 1.15 12.68
N LYS A 202 6.09 1.64 13.70
CA LYS A 202 5.56 2.65 14.64
C LYS A 202 5.19 3.94 13.93
N ALA A 203 6.06 4.45 13.07
CA ALA A 203 5.80 5.68 12.32
C ALA A 203 4.57 5.57 11.40
N VAL A 204 4.39 4.41 10.74
CA VAL A 204 3.20 4.12 9.93
C VAL A 204 1.95 4.08 10.79
N MET A 205 2.02 3.47 11.97
CA MET A 205 0.87 3.38 12.88
C MET A 205 0.51 4.72 13.52
N GLU A 206 1.49 5.51 13.95
CA GLU A 206 1.25 6.86 14.50
C GLU A 206 0.57 7.75 13.47
N GLN A 207 0.98 7.65 12.22
CA GLN A 207 0.37 8.39 11.10
C GLN A 207 -1.09 8.00 10.87
N ASN A 208 -1.45 6.74 11.16
CA ASN A 208 -2.79 6.19 10.96
C ASN A 208 -3.72 6.32 12.18
N GLY A 209 -3.29 7.03 13.23
CA GLY A 209 -4.11 7.24 14.42
C GLY A 209 -4.41 5.94 15.18
N SER A 210 -3.45 5.00 15.23
CA SER A 210 -3.62 3.74 15.92
C SER A 210 -3.88 3.92 17.41
N ASP A 211 -4.78 3.10 17.93
CA ASP A 211 -5.10 3.09 19.35
C ASP A 211 -3.99 2.39 20.18
N ALA A 212 -4.05 2.55 21.50
CA ALA A 212 -3.07 1.97 22.43
C ALA A 212 -3.03 0.43 22.35
N GLN A 213 -4.09 -0.23 21.92
CA GLN A 213 -4.15 -1.68 21.79
C GLN A 213 -3.32 -2.15 20.58
N MET A 214 -3.37 -1.42 19.48
CA MET A 214 -2.56 -1.67 18.28
C MET A 214 -1.08 -1.48 18.58
N GLN A 215 -0.71 -0.42 19.31
CA GLN A 215 0.67 -0.20 19.75
C GLN A 215 1.19 -1.33 20.64
N ALA A 216 0.38 -1.79 21.62
CA ALA A 216 0.74 -2.91 22.47
C ALA A 216 0.91 -4.23 21.69
N MET A 217 0.16 -4.43 20.61
CA MET A 217 0.31 -5.58 19.71
C MET A 217 1.62 -5.49 18.92
N LEU A 218 1.99 -4.31 18.44
CA LEU A 218 3.24 -4.06 17.72
C LEU A 218 4.47 -4.29 18.60
N ASP A 219 4.40 -3.91 19.88
CA ASP A 219 5.48 -4.16 20.85
C ASP A 219 5.73 -5.66 21.09
N GLN A 220 4.71 -6.50 20.86
CA GLN A 220 4.81 -7.97 20.95
C GLN A 220 5.25 -8.62 19.62
N MET A 221 5.14 -7.90 18.52
CA MET A 221 5.59 -8.38 17.21
C MET A 221 7.08 -8.08 17.01
N ASN A 222 7.80 -9.06 16.52
CA ASN A 222 9.17 -8.92 16.08
C ASN A 222 9.22 -9.06 14.55
N ILE A 223 9.31 -7.94 13.85
CA ILE A 223 9.54 -7.97 12.40
C ILE A 223 11.03 -8.19 12.20
N THR A 224 11.39 -9.37 11.73
CA THR A 224 12.80 -9.78 11.62
C THR A 224 13.44 -9.29 10.33
N SER A 225 12.67 -9.13 9.25
CA SER A 225 13.13 -8.56 7.99
C SER A 225 11.96 -8.01 7.17
N MET A 226 12.24 -6.95 6.43
CA MET A 226 11.32 -6.39 5.43
C MET A 226 12.14 -5.95 4.22
N LYS A 227 11.78 -6.45 3.04
CA LYS A 227 12.35 -6.00 1.76
C LYS A 227 11.25 -5.41 0.92
N MET A 228 11.53 -4.24 0.37
CA MET A 228 10.61 -3.53 -0.51
C MET A 228 11.33 -3.18 -1.80
N LYS A 229 10.64 -3.37 -2.92
CA LYS A 229 11.07 -2.93 -4.24
C LYS A 229 9.92 -2.14 -4.85
N TYR A 230 10.14 -0.87 -5.12
CA TYR A 230 9.16 0.02 -5.71
C TYR A 230 9.65 0.49 -7.08
N MET A 231 8.91 0.18 -8.13
CA MET A 231 9.28 0.51 -9.51
C MET A 231 8.47 1.70 -9.99
N ILE A 232 9.16 2.65 -10.61
CA ILE A 232 8.62 3.92 -11.11
C ILE A 232 9.03 4.07 -12.56
N ASN A 233 8.07 4.28 -13.45
CA ASN A 233 8.35 4.48 -14.87
C ASN A 233 9.18 5.75 -15.11
N LYS A 234 10.26 5.66 -15.88
CA LYS A 234 11.22 6.74 -16.11
C LYS A 234 10.65 7.94 -16.86
N GLU A 235 9.67 7.71 -17.74
CA GLU A 235 9.09 8.76 -18.58
C GLU A 235 7.98 9.50 -17.83
N THR A 236 7.10 8.77 -17.17
CA THR A 236 5.88 9.32 -16.55
C THR A 236 6.05 9.63 -15.06
N TYR A 237 7.05 9.05 -14.40
CA TYR A 237 7.22 9.04 -12.94
C TYR A 237 6.03 8.43 -12.19
N LEU A 238 5.16 7.68 -12.87
CA LEU A 238 4.06 6.97 -12.25
C LEU A 238 4.52 5.60 -11.71
N PRO A 239 3.91 5.11 -10.62
CA PRO A 239 4.15 3.77 -10.10
C PRO A 239 3.90 2.70 -11.16
N ALA A 240 4.79 1.71 -11.25
CA ALA A 240 4.64 0.56 -12.14
C ALA A 240 4.37 -0.72 -11.34
N SER A 241 5.12 -0.99 -10.30
CA SER A 241 4.91 -2.13 -9.41
C SER A 241 5.52 -1.94 -8.03
N THR A 242 5.05 -2.73 -7.08
CA THR A 242 5.61 -2.84 -5.72
C THR A 242 5.73 -4.32 -5.35
N ASP A 243 6.90 -4.73 -4.88
CA ASP A 243 7.13 -6.04 -4.27
C ASP A 243 7.53 -5.86 -2.81
N VAL A 244 6.86 -6.59 -1.92
CA VAL A 244 7.16 -6.59 -0.49
C VAL A 244 7.33 -8.02 -0.01
N THR A 245 8.41 -8.28 0.72
CA THR A 245 8.56 -9.51 1.49
C THR A 245 8.81 -9.15 2.94
N MET A 246 8.13 -9.82 3.86
CA MET A 246 8.23 -9.55 5.27
C MET A 246 8.17 -10.84 6.08
N VAL A 247 9.01 -10.93 7.12
CA VAL A 247 8.99 -12.00 8.10
C VAL A 247 8.72 -11.41 9.48
N MET A 248 7.66 -11.90 10.11
CA MET A 248 7.26 -11.48 11.45
C MET A 248 7.21 -12.67 12.39
N GLU A 249 7.63 -12.44 13.63
CA GLU A 249 7.54 -13.39 14.72
C GLU A 249 6.77 -12.76 15.89
N MET A 250 5.94 -13.55 16.53
CA MET A 250 5.25 -13.16 17.75
C MET A 250 5.31 -14.32 18.74
N GLU A 251 5.58 -14.01 20.01
CA GLU A 251 5.51 -14.97 21.07
C GLU A 251 4.44 -14.56 22.09
N GLN A 252 3.46 -15.42 22.30
CA GLN A 252 2.40 -15.18 23.25
C GLN A 252 2.08 -16.46 24.04
N ASN A 253 2.14 -16.39 25.37
CA ASN A 253 1.83 -17.52 26.28
C ASN A 253 2.67 -18.80 26.00
N GLY A 254 3.93 -18.66 25.59
CA GLY A 254 4.82 -19.77 25.26
C GLY A 254 4.51 -20.43 23.90
N GLN A 255 3.66 -19.82 23.08
CA GLN A 255 3.43 -20.19 21.69
C GLN A 255 4.17 -19.22 20.79
N LYS A 256 4.92 -19.75 19.83
CA LYS A 256 5.58 -18.93 18.80
C LYS A 256 4.75 -18.98 17.52
N MET A 257 4.45 -17.80 17.01
CA MET A 257 3.83 -17.61 15.69
C MET A 257 4.84 -16.94 14.77
N THR A 258 5.05 -17.53 13.59
CA THR A 258 5.86 -16.94 12.55
C THR A 258 4.97 -16.70 11.34
N MET A 259 5.06 -15.52 10.73
CA MET A 259 4.35 -15.20 9.50
C MET A 259 5.35 -14.74 8.44
N ASP A 260 5.37 -15.46 7.32
CA ASP A 260 6.06 -15.05 6.09
C ASP A 260 5.02 -14.45 5.15
N MET A 261 5.24 -13.22 4.69
CA MET A 261 4.38 -12.54 3.73
C MET A 261 5.16 -12.15 2.49
N LYS A 262 4.54 -12.38 1.33
CA LYS A 262 4.99 -11.86 0.02
C LYS A 262 3.83 -11.16 -0.64
N MET A 263 4.04 -9.93 -1.09
CA MET A 263 3.08 -9.14 -1.84
C MET A 263 3.72 -8.67 -3.14
N ASN A 264 3.01 -8.85 -4.24
CA ASN A 264 3.34 -8.25 -5.53
C ASN A 264 2.14 -7.41 -5.96
N SER A 265 2.37 -6.16 -6.29
CA SER A 265 1.35 -5.26 -6.83
C SER A 265 1.83 -4.69 -8.15
N THR A 266 0.90 -4.51 -9.10
CA THR A 266 1.15 -3.81 -10.37
C THR A 266 0.14 -2.70 -10.55
N PHE A 267 0.58 -1.61 -11.19
CA PHE A 267 -0.25 -0.45 -11.50
C PHE A 267 -0.36 -0.31 -13.01
N SER A 268 -1.56 -0.18 -13.52
CA SER A 268 -1.84 -0.11 -14.95
C SER A 268 -3.04 0.81 -15.24
N ASN A 269 -3.37 1.00 -16.52
CA ASN A 269 -4.52 1.80 -16.96
C ASN A 269 -4.57 3.21 -16.34
N GLN A 270 -3.39 3.82 -16.09
CA GLN A 270 -3.29 5.17 -15.53
C GLN A 270 -3.97 6.16 -16.48
N ASP A 271 -4.93 6.91 -15.94
CA ASP A 271 -5.84 7.82 -16.66
C ASP A 271 -6.69 7.17 -17.77
N GLN A 272 -6.83 5.83 -17.76
CA GLN A 272 -7.58 5.08 -18.78
C GLN A 272 -8.83 4.38 -18.24
N VAL A 273 -9.09 4.43 -16.94
CA VAL A 273 -10.35 3.93 -16.37
C VAL A 273 -11.41 5.01 -16.57
N GLU A 274 -12.26 4.82 -17.60
CA GLU A 274 -13.23 5.86 -18.01
C GLU A 274 -14.48 5.86 -17.13
N GLU A 275 -15.05 4.69 -16.80
CA GLU A 275 -16.30 4.58 -16.08
C GLU A 275 -16.37 3.26 -15.29
N ILE A 276 -16.83 3.33 -14.03
CA ILE A 276 -17.17 2.17 -13.22
C ILE A 276 -18.69 2.14 -13.04
N LYS A 277 -19.36 1.11 -13.59
CA LYS A 277 -20.82 0.96 -13.54
C LYS A 277 -21.25 0.05 -12.41
N ILE A 278 -22.02 0.59 -11.47
CA ILE A 278 -22.63 -0.21 -10.40
C ILE A 278 -23.82 -0.99 -11.00
N PRO A 279 -23.89 -2.33 -10.83
CA PRO A 279 -25.04 -3.10 -11.30
C PRO A 279 -26.35 -2.64 -10.65
N GLN A 280 -27.46 -2.73 -11.39
CA GLN A 280 -28.76 -2.33 -10.87
C GLN A 280 -29.16 -3.13 -9.61
N GLU A 281 -28.80 -4.39 -9.57
CA GLU A 281 -29.03 -5.28 -8.42
C GLU A 281 -28.34 -4.77 -7.14
N ALA A 282 -27.13 -4.24 -7.27
CA ALA A 282 -26.42 -3.61 -6.16
C ALA A 282 -27.09 -2.32 -5.72
N LEU A 283 -27.53 -1.47 -6.66
CA LEU A 283 -28.26 -0.24 -6.36
C LEU A 283 -29.60 -0.52 -5.66
N ASP A 284 -30.30 -1.59 -6.05
CA ASP A 284 -31.59 -1.98 -5.45
C ASP A 284 -31.43 -2.52 -4.02
N SER A 285 -30.26 -3.03 -3.65
CA SER A 285 -29.96 -3.49 -2.29
C SER A 285 -29.88 -2.34 -1.26
N ALA A 286 -29.80 -1.10 -1.71
CA ALA A 286 -29.74 0.09 -0.84
C ALA A 286 -31.12 0.74 -0.60
N LYS A 287 -32.20 0.15 -1.13
CA LYS A 287 -33.60 0.60 -0.94
C LYS A 287 -34.22 -0.14 0.23
#